data_271a10fd498cc71eee68ae5eab1a95ea
#
_entry.id   271a10fd498cc71eee68ae5eab1a95ea
#
_cell.length_a   1.000
_cell.length_b   1.000
_cell.length_c   1.000
_cell.angle_alpha   90.00
_cell.angle_beta   90.00
_cell.angle_gamma   90.00
#
_symmetry.space_group_name_H-M   'P 1'
#
loop_
_entity.id
_entity.type
_entity.pdbx_description
1 polymer ?
#
loop_
_entity_poly.entity_id
_entity_poly.type
_entity_poly.pdbx_seq_one_letter_code
_entity_poly.pdbx_strand_id
1 'polypeptide(L)'
;MVRVEGKEYGPVDEDDLREWRAEGRLIPQNEVRRVGEETWFSAGDLPEIFGEEPPEQASEPPDLIVRRRTGPEIFRETIRIFRNGFSRFLLFGLLTAVPMFVLQWHFPKVPLPNLAAGSTATGPAVAIPPICWLMLLLVILLWPVSTAAFQFVADDILRGRQRSIAEVFAAALQRWGRMLSTGLVVYASYFFWVFVSFTAMVALLSAGIPVVSQMLYLLVGAFMVYMIVRLFINFLFWEQTAAFGDEGALFALRESKELARCAPDAPRLDRPLYRGVIMVLGWLVLLLLVLMAVQFPLMLVRLGGVENPEQARVLMDTLSQAKTPDALMIASDVLAALVNLILRPLLAISFLVLYYDAKARVGTLGGSSAPPLDAK
;
A
#
# COMPACT_ATOMS: atom_id res chain seq x y z
N MET A 1 -59.55 3.63 -0.28
CA MET A 1 -59.99 2.24 -0.06
C MET A 1 -58.92 1.31 -0.58
N VAL A 2 -58.56 0.32 0.17
CA VAL A 2 -57.53 -0.69 -0.17
C VAL A 2 -58.18 -2.07 -0.11
N ARG A 3 -57.89 -2.96 -1.08
CA ARG A 3 -58.33 -4.35 -1.07
C ARG A 3 -57.10 -5.26 -0.92
N VAL A 4 -57.12 -6.07 0.14
CA VAL A 4 -56.09 -7.07 0.43
C VAL A 4 -56.77 -8.40 0.63
N GLU A 5 -56.39 -9.44 -0.12
CA GLU A 5 -56.97 -10.78 -0.05
C GLU A 5 -58.52 -10.80 -0.13
N GLY A 6 -59.12 -9.90 -0.92
CA GLY A 6 -60.57 -9.82 -1.12
C GLY A 6 -61.34 -9.06 -0.03
N LYS A 7 -60.66 -8.54 1.01
CA LYS A 7 -61.26 -7.67 2.04
C LYS A 7 -60.95 -6.22 1.76
N GLU A 8 -61.96 -5.35 1.92
CA GLU A 8 -61.83 -3.91 1.71
C GLU A 8 -61.57 -3.21 3.04
N TYR A 9 -60.60 -2.30 3.03
CA TYR A 9 -60.17 -1.49 4.17
C TYR A 9 -60.29 0.00 3.82
N GLY A 10 -60.73 0.80 4.77
CA GLY A 10 -60.76 2.25 4.60
C GLY A 10 -62.15 2.85 4.76
N PRO A 11 -62.28 4.17 4.50
CA PRO A 11 -61.34 5.04 3.79
C PRO A 11 -60.03 5.27 4.55
N VAL A 12 -58.90 5.26 3.86
CA VAL A 12 -57.54 5.43 4.36
C VAL A 12 -56.94 6.65 3.67
N ASP A 13 -56.20 7.48 4.37
CA ASP A 13 -55.52 8.64 3.77
C ASP A 13 -54.14 8.25 3.18
N GLU A 14 -53.45 9.23 2.55
CA GLU A 14 -52.18 8.94 1.90
C GLU A 14 -51.05 8.67 2.92
N ASP A 15 -51.13 9.25 4.10
CA ASP A 15 -50.10 9.08 5.12
C ASP A 15 -50.18 7.69 5.77
N ASP A 16 -51.41 7.21 6.03
CA ASP A 16 -51.67 5.84 6.45
C ASP A 16 -51.19 4.82 5.39
N LEU A 17 -51.37 5.10 4.09
CA LEU A 17 -50.89 4.23 3.01
C LEU A 17 -49.38 4.16 2.93
N ARG A 18 -48.67 5.28 3.22
CA ARG A 18 -47.20 5.30 3.33
C ARG A 18 -46.72 4.49 4.54
N GLU A 19 -47.42 4.59 5.67
CA GLU A 19 -47.09 3.81 6.88
C GLU A 19 -47.30 2.31 6.61
N TRP A 20 -48.39 1.94 5.98
CA TRP A 20 -48.68 0.53 5.60
C TRP A 20 -47.64 -0.03 4.62
N ARG A 21 -47.15 0.81 3.69
CA ARG A 21 -46.04 0.44 2.82
C ARG A 21 -44.75 0.20 3.64
N ALA A 22 -44.41 1.10 4.56
CA ALA A 22 -43.20 0.98 5.41
C ALA A 22 -43.26 -0.27 6.29
N GLU A 23 -44.46 -0.66 6.75
CA GLU A 23 -44.70 -1.88 7.51
C GLU A 23 -44.79 -3.16 6.66
N GLY A 24 -44.72 -3.05 5.32
CA GLY A 24 -44.86 -4.17 4.40
C GLY A 24 -46.30 -4.72 4.30
N ARG A 25 -47.30 -4.01 4.79
CA ARG A 25 -48.71 -4.38 4.74
C ARG A 25 -49.36 -3.99 3.43
N LEU A 26 -48.87 -2.97 2.75
CA LEU A 26 -49.29 -2.55 1.41
C LEU A 26 -48.16 -2.90 0.43
N ILE A 27 -48.47 -3.81 -0.48
CA ILE A 27 -47.56 -4.23 -1.57
C ILE A 27 -48.08 -3.70 -2.92
N PRO A 28 -47.18 -3.53 -3.94
CA PRO A 28 -47.58 -2.97 -5.25
C PRO A 28 -48.76 -3.68 -5.92
N GLN A 29 -48.93 -4.96 -5.65
CA GLN A 29 -49.99 -5.80 -6.24
C GLN A 29 -51.35 -5.65 -5.55
N ASN A 30 -51.45 -4.97 -4.42
CA ASN A 30 -52.71 -4.71 -3.78
C ASN A 30 -53.58 -3.76 -4.63
N GLU A 31 -54.89 -3.97 -4.61
CA GLU A 31 -55.84 -3.10 -5.33
C GLU A 31 -56.24 -1.92 -4.46
N VAL A 32 -56.18 -0.72 -5.05
CA VAL A 32 -56.58 0.53 -4.39
C VAL A 32 -57.63 1.25 -5.24
N ARG A 33 -58.52 2.01 -4.58
CA ARG A 33 -59.57 2.78 -5.24
C ARG A 33 -59.68 4.14 -4.55
N ARG A 34 -59.74 5.21 -5.35
CA ARG A 34 -60.01 6.55 -4.84
C ARG A 34 -61.44 6.65 -4.36
N VAL A 35 -61.69 7.43 -3.33
CA VAL A 35 -63.05 7.66 -2.84
C VAL A 35 -63.85 8.43 -3.89
N GLY A 36 -64.96 7.83 -4.31
CA GLY A 36 -65.81 8.40 -5.37
C GLY A 36 -65.56 7.83 -6.78
N GLU A 37 -64.56 6.96 -6.96
CA GLU A 37 -64.35 6.22 -8.21
C GLU A 37 -64.81 4.77 -8.05
N GLU A 38 -65.32 4.17 -9.14
CA GLU A 38 -65.71 2.75 -9.13
C GLU A 38 -64.61 1.80 -9.56
N THR A 39 -63.55 2.34 -10.17
CA THR A 39 -62.47 1.55 -10.77
C THR A 39 -61.37 1.24 -9.75
N TRP A 40 -60.96 -0.03 -9.65
CA TRP A 40 -59.83 -0.49 -8.87
C TRP A 40 -58.60 -0.51 -9.76
N PHE A 41 -57.47 -0.06 -9.22
CA PHE A 41 -56.15 -0.07 -9.88
C PHE A 41 -55.08 -0.58 -8.92
N SER A 42 -53.89 -0.96 -9.43
CA SER A 42 -52.83 -1.49 -8.63
C SER A 42 -52.24 -0.39 -7.72
N ALA A 43 -51.93 -0.71 -6.47
CA ALA A 43 -51.27 0.23 -5.56
C ALA A 43 -49.93 0.70 -6.12
N GLY A 44 -49.25 -0.15 -6.90
CA GLY A 44 -47.98 0.19 -7.60
C GLY A 44 -48.15 1.31 -8.63
N ASP A 45 -49.35 1.57 -9.14
CA ASP A 45 -49.65 2.65 -10.10
C ASP A 45 -49.86 4.03 -9.41
N LEU A 46 -49.73 4.10 -8.06
CA LEU A 46 -49.81 5.33 -7.31
C LEU A 46 -48.43 5.95 -7.16
N PRO A 47 -48.04 6.98 -7.97
CA PRO A 47 -46.74 7.61 -7.87
C PRO A 47 -46.53 8.35 -6.54
N GLU A 48 -47.62 8.69 -5.83
CA GLU A 48 -47.60 9.38 -4.55
C GLU A 48 -47.16 8.45 -3.38
N ILE A 49 -47.36 7.13 -3.53
CA ILE A 49 -47.11 6.12 -2.49
C ILE A 49 -45.98 5.18 -2.90
N PHE A 50 -46.03 4.68 -4.09
CA PHE A 50 -44.98 3.86 -4.69
C PHE A 50 -44.14 4.68 -5.67
N GLY A 51 -44.18 6.02 -5.56
CA GLY A 51 -43.49 6.95 -6.44
C GLY A 51 -42.14 6.39 -6.90
N GLU A 52 -41.74 6.63 -8.17
CA GLU A 52 -40.56 6.01 -8.79
C GLU A 52 -39.56 5.68 -7.72
N GLU A 53 -39.32 4.37 -7.45
CA GLU A 53 -38.20 3.97 -6.59
C GLU A 53 -37.04 4.83 -7.02
N PRO A 54 -36.42 5.63 -6.12
CA PRO A 54 -35.33 6.50 -6.51
C PRO A 54 -34.37 5.58 -7.25
N PRO A 55 -34.23 5.76 -8.61
CA PRO A 55 -33.87 4.76 -9.62
C PRO A 55 -32.85 3.86 -8.96
N GLU A 56 -33.26 2.61 -8.71
CA GLU A 56 -32.62 1.56 -7.89
C GLU A 56 -31.15 1.82 -8.05
N GLN A 57 -30.50 2.44 -7.02
CA GLN A 57 -29.27 3.22 -7.13
C GLN A 57 -28.43 2.54 -8.17
N ALA A 58 -28.50 3.06 -9.42
CA ALA A 58 -28.22 2.36 -10.64
C ALA A 58 -26.85 1.77 -10.40
N SER A 59 -26.81 0.50 -10.04
CA SER A 59 -25.69 -0.17 -9.36
C SER A 59 -24.50 0.23 -10.18
N GLU A 60 -23.69 1.15 -9.66
CA GLU A 60 -22.64 1.86 -10.39
C GLU A 60 -22.00 0.83 -11.28
N PRO A 61 -21.98 1.01 -12.63
CA PRO A 61 -21.70 -0.06 -13.58
C PRO A 61 -20.45 -0.76 -13.08
N PRO A 62 -20.50 -2.09 -12.80
CA PRO A 62 -19.53 -2.79 -11.94
C PRO A 62 -18.16 -2.34 -12.31
N ASP A 63 -17.42 -1.70 -11.36
CA ASP A 63 -16.18 -1.01 -11.66
C ASP A 63 -15.27 -2.04 -12.36
N LEU A 64 -15.21 -1.98 -13.71
CA LEU A 64 -14.54 -2.97 -14.57
C LEU A 64 -13.10 -3.24 -14.15
N ILE A 65 -12.59 -2.38 -13.26
CA ILE A 65 -11.25 -2.45 -12.69
C ILE A 65 -11.23 -3.37 -11.48
N VAL A 66 -12.33 -3.42 -10.70
CA VAL A 66 -12.47 -4.30 -9.53
C VAL A 66 -12.88 -5.68 -10.03
N ARG A 67 -11.91 -6.47 -10.49
CA ARG A 67 -12.09 -7.83 -11.00
C ARG A 67 -11.07 -8.79 -10.44
N ARG A 68 -11.41 -10.06 -10.33
CA ARG A 68 -10.45 -11.12 -9.97
C ARG A 68 -9.41 -11.29 -11.07
N ARG A 69 -8.14 -11.39 -10.67
CA ARG A 69 -7.00 -11.57 -11.56
C ARG A 69 -6.17 -12.77 -11.15
N THR A 70 -5.56 -13.43 -12.11
CA THR A 70 -4.54 -14.45 -11.88
C THR A 70 -3.16 -13.80 -11.64
N GLY A 71 -2.21 -14.52 -11.03
CA GLY A 71 -0.87 -14.00 -10.79
C GLY A 71 -0.16 -13.46 -12.05
N PRO A 72 -0.13 -14.23 -13.16
CA PRO A 72 0.44 -13.77 -14.44
C PRO A 72 -0.28 -12.53 -15.03
N GLU A 73 -1.59 -12.40 -14.83
CA GLU A 73 -2.35 -11.22 -15.27
C GLU A 73 -1.93 -9.98 -14.49
N ILE A 74 -1.77 -10.08 -13.17
CA ILE A 74 -1.31 -8.97 -12.34
C ILE A 74 0.07 -8.51 -12.83
N PHE A 75 1.00 -9.43 -13.07
CA PHE A 75 2.32 -9.09 -13.57
C PHE A 75 2.26 -8.40 -14.94
N ARG A 76 1.51 -8.95 -15.89
CA ARG A 76 1.35 -8.36 -17.24
C ARG A 76 0.73 -6.96 -17.17
N GLU A 77 -0.27 -6.77 -16.33
CA GLU A 77 -0.94 -5.49 -16.14
C GLU A 77 -0.01 -4.48 -15.49
N THR A 78 0.79 -4.88 -14.50
CA THR A 78 1.83 -4.06 -13.88
C THR A 78 2.81 -3.52 -14.92
N ILE A 79 3.34 -4.39 -15.79
CA ILE A 79 4.28 -3.97 -16.85
C ILE A 79 3.60 -3.04 -17.87
N ARG A 80 2.34 -3.32 -18.24
CA ARG A 80 1.57 -2.47 -19.14
C ARG A 80 1.39 -1.06 -18.57
N ILE A 81 0.96 -0.95 -17.29
CA ILE A 81 0.77 0.32 -16.60
C ILE A 81 2.10 1.07 -16.50
N PHE A 82 3.15 0.37 -16.10
CA PHE A 82 4.48 0.97 -15.98
C PHE A 82 4.97 1.56 -17.31
N ARG A 83 4.86 0.82 -18.41
CA ARG A 83 5.25 1.31 -19.75
C ARG A 83 4.45 2.53 -20.18
N ASN A 84 3.14 2.51 -19.97
CA ASN A 84 2.25 3.59 -20.38
C ASN A 84 2.40 4.86 -19.55
N GLY A 85 2.82 4.72 -18.28
CA GLY A 85 3.01 5.83 -17.35
C GLY A 85 4.46 6.18 -17.04
N PHE A 86 5.44 5.59 -17.73
CA PHE A 86 6.86 5.65 -17.38
C PHE A 86 7.37 7.06 -17.06
N SER A 87 7.13 8.02 -17.93
CA SER A 87 7.58 9.41 -17.76
C SER A 87 6.94 10.08 -16.53
N ARG A 88 5.66 9.80 -16.29
CA ARG A 88 4.93 10.33 -15.12
C ARG A 88 5.45 9.72 -13.82
N PHE A 89 5.68 8.39 -13.80
CA PHE A 89 6.28 7.72 -12.64
C PHE A 89 7.68 8.23 -12.34
N LEU A 90 8.50 8.44 -13.40
CA LEU A 90 9.84 8.98 -13.25
C LEU A 90 9.78 10.40 -12.66
N LEU A 91 8.91 11.27 -13.18
CA LEU A 91 8.76 12.64 -12.70
C LEU A 91 8.37 12.69 -11.20
N PHE A 92 7.35 11.93 -10.81
CA PHE A 92 6.92 11.89 -9.40
C PHE A 92 7.94 11.19 -8.50
N GLY A 93 8.70 10.23 -9.02
CA GLY A 93 9.80 9.59 -8.32
C GLY A 93 10.96 10.55 -8.01
N LEU A 94 11.26 11.46 -8.92
CA LEU A 94 12.31 12.47 -8.74
C LEU A 94 12.05 13.39 -7.54
N LEU A 95 10.79 13.63 -7.16
CA LEU A 95 10.44 14.45 -5.99
C LEU A 95 11.11 13.94 -4.70
N THR A 96 11.25 12.65 -4.58
CA THR A 96 11.89 12.03 -3.39
C THR A 96 13.31 11.56 -3.69
N ALA A 97 13.60 11.13 -4.92
CA ALA A 97 14.92 10.61 -5.28
C ALA A 97 16.01 11.70 -5.21
N VAL A 98 15.72 12.92 -5.67
CA VAL A 98 16.69 14.02 -5.67
C VAL A 98 17.08 14.43 -4.23
N PRO A 99 16.15 14.79 -3.32
CA PRO A 99 16.53 15.12 -1.95
C PRO A 99 17.19 13.93 -1.23
N MET A 100 16.76 12.71 -1.49
CA MET A 100 17.36 11.52 -0.88
C MET A 100 18.79 11.29 -1.36
N PHE A 101 19.06 11.50 -2.64
CA PHE A 101 20.41 11.41 -3.20
C PHE A 101 21.34 12.48 -2.60
N VAL A 102 20.87 13.75 -2.53
CA VAL A 102 21.64 14.84 -1.90
C VAL A 102 21.89 14.58 -0.42
N LEU A 103 20.87 14.04 0.30
CA LEU A 103 21.02 13.65 1.69
C LEU A 103 22.10 12.57 1.85
N GLN A 104 22.04 11.50 1.06
CA GLN A 104 23.01 10.40 1.10
C GLN A 104 24.42 10.89 0.78
N TRP A 105 24.56 11.84 -0.14
CA TRP A 105 25.84 12.42 -0.54
C TRP A 105 26.50 13.24 0.56
N HIS A 106 25.73 14.05 1.29
CA HIS A 106 26.24 14.95 2.32
C HIS A 106 26.21 14.33 3.73
N PHE A 107 25.55 13.17 3.87
CA PHE A 107 25.47 12.53 5.19
C PHE A 107 26.87 12.06 5.64
N PRO A 108 27.31 12.41 6.86
CA PRO A 108 28.63 12.03 7.34
C PRO A 108 28.77 10.50 7.39
N LYS A 109 29.83 9.98 6.78
CA LYS A 109 30.18 8.56 6.88
C LYS A 109 30.79 8.32 8.25
N VAL A 110 29.99 7.82 9.19
CA VAL A 110 30.46 7.43 10.52
C VAL A 110 31.10 6.06 10.42
N PRO A 111 32.38 5.89 10.78
CA PRO A 111 32.98 4.57 10.87
C PRO A 111 32.18 3.73 11.86
N LEU A 112 31.75 2.53 11.47
CA LEU A 112 31.13 1.61 12.43
C LEU A 112 32.15 1.29 13.52
N PRO A 113 31.77 1.42 14.81
CA PRO A 113 32.67 1.05 15.91
C PRO A 113 33.08 -0.41 15.74
N ASN A 114 34.35 -0.71 15.88
CA ASN A 114 34.84 -2.07 15.80
C ASN A 114 34.44 -2.81 17.09
N LEU A 115 33.22 -3.37 17.08
CA LEU A 115 32.60 -4.06 18.22
C LEU A 115 33.44 -5.25 18.71
N ALA A 116 34.32 -5.81 17.84
CA ALA A 116 35.23 -6.88 18.18
C ALA A 116 36.48 -6.38 18.98
N ALA A 117 36.79 -5.09 18.92
CA ALA A 117 37.97 -4.54 19.56
C ALA A 117 37.72 -3.91 20.94
N GLY A 118 36.49 -3.99 21.47
CA GLY A 118 36.13 -3.42 22.78
C GLY A 118 36.34 -1.89 22.88
N SER A 119 36.51 -1.21 21.75
CA SER A 119 36.69 0.23 21.72
C SER A 119 35.39 0.93 22.10
N THR A 120 35.35 1.54 23.27
CA THR A 120 34.32 2.51 23.63
C THR A 120 34.40 3.65 22.60
N ALA A 121 33.36 3.74 21.76
CA ALA A 121 33.31 4.74 20.71
C ALA A 121 33.07 6.14 21.27
N THR A 122 34.15 6.72 21.86
CA THR A 122 34.26 8.16 22.15
C THR A 122 34.87 8.88 20.94
N GLY A 123 34.29 8.64 19.76
CA GLY A 123 34.60 9.44 18.58
C GLY A 123 34.04 10.86 18.75
N PRO A 124 34.68 11.88 18.14
CA PRO A 124 34.19 13.25 18.19
C PRO A 124 32.74 13.26 17.65
N ALA A 125 31.85 14.03 18.30
CA ALA A 125 30.48 14.17 17.86
C ALA A 125 30.47 14.62 16.39
N VAL A 126 29.88 13.77 15.50
CA VAL A 126 29.84 14.06 14.08
C VAL A 126 28.76 15.12 13.85
N ALA A 127 29.16 16.34 13.50
CA ALA A 127 28.22 17.41 13.17
C ALA A 127 27.50 17.08 11.84
N ILE A 128 26.20 16.99 11.89
CA ILE A 128 25.38 16.79 10.69
C ILE A 128 25.24 18.15 9.97
N PRO A 129 25.66 18.27 8.70
CA PRO A 129 25.53 19.51 7.94
C PRO A 129 24.08 19.99 7.85
N PRO A 130 23.82 21.32 7.88
CA PRO A 130 22.45 21.87 7.77
C PRO A 130 21.69 21.42 6.53
N ILE A 131 22.42 21.19 5.42
CA ILE A 131 21.83 20.68 4.16
C ILE A 131 21.17 19.32 4.37
N CYS A 132 21.70 18.45 5.24
CA CYS A 132 21.09 17.14 5.53
C CYS A 132 19.73 17.29 6.21
N TRP A 133 19.60 18.25 7.15
CA TRP A 133 18.33 18.53 7.80
C TRP A 133 17.30 19.08 6.82
N LEU A 134 17.72 19.97 5.91
CA LEU A 134 16.85 20.50 4.85
C LEU A 134 16.39 19.37 3.91
N MET A 135 17.30 18.51 3.45
CA MET A 135 16.96 17.40 2.56
C MET A 135 16.06 16.38 3.26
N LEU A 136 16.30 16.06 4.53
CA LEU A 136 15.44 15.21 5.33
C LEU A 136 14.02 15.77 5.43
N LEU A 137 13.90 17.08 5.71
CA LEU A 137 12.61 17.76 5.73
C LEU A 137 11.90 17.64 4.37
N LEU A 138 12.60 17.88 3.27
CA LEU A 138 12.05 17.73 1.92
C LEU A 138 11.60 16.30 1.64
N VAL A 139 12.38 15.30 2.04
CA VAL A 139 11.98 13.88 1.90
C VAL A 139 10.67 13.63 2.65
N ILE A 140 10.57 14.07 3.91
CA ILE A 140 9.36 13.88 4.74
C ILE A 140 8.14 14.56 4.11
N LEU A 141 8.31 15.77 3.55
CA LEU A 141 7.22 16.52 2.94
C LEU A 141 6.79 15.95 1.58
N LEU A 142 7.74 15.53 0.75
CA LEU A 142 7.48 15.12 -0.63
C LEU A 142 7.19 13.63 -0.78
N TRP A 143 7.64 12.79 0.18
CA TRP A 143 7.40 11.35 0.13
C TRP A 143 5.91 10.96 0.08
N PRO A 144 5.00 11.53 0.92
CA PRO A 144 3.58 11.20 0.84
C PRO A 144 2.96 11.60 -0.50
N VAL A 145 3.38 12.75 -1.06
CA VAL A 145 2.91 13.23 -2.38
C VAL A 145 3.36 12.27 -3.48
N SER A 146 4.64 11.90 -3.49
CA SER A 146 5.20 10.97 -4.49
C SER A 146 4.50 9.62 -4.45
N THR A 147 4.27 9.08 -3.25
CA THR A 147 3.61 7.78 -3.05
C THR A 147 2.14 7.83 -3.50
N ALA A 148 1.38 8.86 -3.12
CA ALA A 148 0.01 9.05 -3.57
C ALA A 148 -0.07 9.24 -5.08
N ALA A 149 0.85 10.03 -5.68
CA ALA A 149 0.90 10.25 -7.12
C ALA A 149 1.13 8.94 -7.90
N PHE A 150 1.96 8.02 -7.41
CA PHE A 150 2.12 6.71 -8.03
C PHE A 150 0.80 5.93 -8.08
N GLN A 151 0.02 5.95 -6.99
CA GLN A 151 -1.28 5.28 -6.94
C GLN A 151 -2.27 5.92 -7.91
N PHE A 152 -2.32 7.26 -7.99
CA PHE A 152 -3.23 7.98 -8.89
C PHE A 152 -2.85 7.83 -10.35
N VAL A 153 -1.57 7.90 -10.71
CA VAL A 153 -1.13 7.65 -12.09
C VAL A 153 -1.48 6.24 -12.54
N ALA A 154 -1.26 5.24 -11.67
CA ALA A 154 -1.58 3.85 -11.99
C ALA A 154 -3.09 3.62 -12.11
N ASP A 155 -3.91 4.22 -11.23
CA ASP A 155 -5.37 4.18 -11.31
C ASP A 155 -5.91 4.86 -12.58
N ASP A 156 -5.35 6.01 -12.94
CA ASP A 156 -5.74 6.72 -14.18
C ASP A 156 -5.50 5.87 -15.43
N ILE A 157 -4.35 5.21 -15.50
CA ILE A 157 -4.03 4.32 -16.62
C ILE A 157 -4.97 3.11 -16.66
N LEU A 158 -5.32 2.55 -15.49
CA LEU A 158 -6.27 1.46 -15.38
C LEU A 158 -7.67 1.88 -15.85
N ARG A 159 -8.10 3.08 -15.48
CA ARG A 159 -9.44 3.65 -15.82
C ARG A 159 -9.47 4.30 -17.21
N GLY A 160 -8.34 4.37 -17.91
CA GLY A 160 -8.25 5.08 -19.18
C GLY A 160 -8.41 6.61 -19.04
N ARG A 161 -8.24 7.15 -17.83
CA ARG A 161 -8.33 8.59 -17.57
C ARG A 161 -7.03 9.29 -17.99
N GLN A 162 -7.17 10.52 -18.48
CA GLN A 162 -6.02 11.35 -18.90
C GLN A 162 -5.95 12.62 -18.05
N ARG A 163 -5.69 12.48 -16.74
CA ARG A 163 -5.42 13.65 -15.90
C ARG A 163 -4.05 14.24 -16.26
N SER A 164 -3.96 15.57 -16.21
CA SER A 164 -2.69 16.29 -16.33
C SER A 164 -1.78 16.02 -15.14
N ILE A 165 -0.47 16.27 -15.28
CA ILE A 165 0.50 16.15 -14.17
C ILE A 165 0.12 17.06 -13.01
N ALA A 166 -0.38 18.29 -13.29
CA ALA A 166 -0.79 19.24 -12.29
C ALA A 166 -2.03 18.75 -11.49
N GLU A 167 -3.01 18.14 -12.16
CA GLU A 167 -4.18 17.55 -11.51
C GLU A 167 -3.81 16.36 -10.62
N VAL A 168 -2.92 15.48 -11.08
CA VAL A 168 -2.42 14.37 -10.27
C VAL A 168 -1.66 14.88 -9.05
N PHE A 169 -0.82 15.91 -9.22
CA PHE A 169 -0.09 16.53 -8.13
C PHE A 169 -1.03 17.17 -7.10
N ALA A 170 -2.03 17.93 -7.56
CA ALA A 170 -3.04 18.53 -6.69
C ALA A 170 -3.84 17.48 -5.91
N ALA A 171 -4.27 16.40 -6.58
CA ALA A 171 -4.96 15.29 -5.93
C ALA A 171 -4.07 14.59 -4.88
N ALA A 172 -2.77 14.37 -5.20
CA ALA A 172 -1.81 13.80 -4.25
C ALA A 172 -1.59 14.72 -3.04
N LEU A 173 -1.54 16.03 -3.25
CA LEU A 173 -1.39 17.02 -2.18
C LEU A 173 -2.62 17.04 -1.25
N GLN A 174 -3.83 16.89 -1.79
CA GLN A 174 -5.05 16.78 -0.97
C GLN A 174 -5.03 15.57 -0.03
N ARG A 175 -4.37 14.48 -0.42
CA ARG A 175 -4.21 13.26 0.39
C ARG A 175 -2.95 13.26 1.28
N TRP A 176 -2.16 14.34 1.25
CA TRP A 176 -0.87 14.45 1.94
C TRP A 176 -0.95 14.11 3.43
N GLY A 177 -1.85 14.76 4.17
CA GLY A 177 -1.96 14.58 5.62
C GLY A 177 -2.34 13.15 6.00
N ARG A 178 -3.19 12.51 5.21
CA ARG A 178 -3.61 11.13 5.42
C ARG A 178 -2.49 10.13 5.09
N MET A 179 -1.81 10.32 3.97
CA MET A 179 -0.64 9.51 3.60
C MET A 179 0.48 9.63 4.64
N LEU A 180 0.75 10.86 5.11
CA LEU A 180 1.74 11.11 6.15
C LEU A 180 1.37 10.44 7.48
N SER A 181 0.15 10.66 7.97
CA SER A 181 -0.29 10.10 9.26
C SER A 181 -0.34 8.57 9.24
N THR A 182 -0.87 7.96 8.17
CA THR A 182 -0.90 6.51 8.02
C THR A 182 0.51 5.94 7.92
N GLY A 183 1.36 6.55 7.08
CA GLY A 183 2.74 6.14 6.94
C GLY A 183 3.56 6.30 8.22
N LEU A 184 3.32 7.37 9.00
CA LEU A 184 3.98 7.55 10.28
C LEU A 184 3.67 6.40 11.25
N VAL A 185 2.40 5.98 11.34
CA VAL A 185 2.00 4.83 12.18
C VAL A 185 2.67 3.54 11.69
N VAL A 186 2.69 3.31 10.37
CA VAL A 186 3.31 2.12 9.76
C VAL A 186 4.81 2.10 10.06
N TYR A 187 5.53 3.15 9.70
CA TYR A 187 6.99 3.20 9.88
C TYR A 187 7.42 3.29 11.34
N ALA A 188 6.66 4.01 12.21
CA ALA A 188 6.91 4.00 13.65
C ALA A 188 6.74 2.61 14.24
N SER A 189 5.75 1.82 13.78
CA SER A 189 5.57 0.43 14.21
C SER A 189 6.76 -0.46 13.81
N TYR A 190 7.23 -0.35 12.57
CA TYR A 190 8.44 -1.08 12.13
C TYR A 190 9.67 -0.64 12.93
N PHE A 191 9.89 0.68 13.03
CA PHE A 191 11.03 1.23 13.77
C PHE A 191 11.03 0.77 15.23
N PHE A 192 9.89 0.82 15.91
CA PHE A 192 9.76 0.38 17.29
C PHE A 192 10.22 -1.07 17.48
N TRP A 193 9.71 -2.00 16.69
CA TRP A 193 10.04 -3.42 16.85
C TRP A 193 11.47 -3.76 16.43
N VAL A 194 12.00 -3.11 15.39
CA VAL A 194 13.40 -3.25 14.98
C VAL A 194 14.32 -2.68 16.07
N PHE A 195 14.01 -1.48 16.58
CA PHE A 195 14.80 -0.82 17.63
C PHE A 195 14.82 -1.63 18.93
N VAL A 196 13.67 -2.07 19.41
CA VAL A 196 13.57 -2.90 20.63
C VAL A 196 14.37 -4.19 20.48
N SER A 197 14.20 -4.89 19.36
CA SER A 197 14.92 -6.14 19.11
C SER A 197 16.42 -5.90 18.97
N PHE A 198 16.84 -4.85 18.27
CA PHE A 198 18.26 -4.49 18.12
C PHE A 198 18.90 -4.15 19.47
N THR A 199 18.22 -3.33 20.29
CA THR A 199 18.71 -2.97 21.64
C THR A 199 18.85 -4.22 22.51
N ALA A 200 17.89 -5.13 22.48
CA ALA A 200 17.95 -6.40 23.19
C ALA A 200 19.14 -7.27 22.71
N MET A 201 19.37 -7.33 21.40
CA MET A 201 20.53 -8.05 20.83
C MET A 201 21.85 -7.47 21.29
N VAL A 202 22.01 -6.14 21.28
CA VAL A 202 23.23 -5.46 21.78
C VAL A 202 23.42 -5.72 23.27
N ALA A 203 22.36 -5.65 24.08
CA ALA A 203 22.43 -5.95 25.51
C ALA A 203 22.87 -7.40 25.79
N LEU A 204 22.38 -8.36 25.02
CA LEU A 204 22.79 -9.77 25.12
C LEU A 204 24.25 -10.01 24.75
N LEU A 205 24.75 -9.30 23.73
CA LEU A 205 26.16 -9.38 23.34
C LEU A 205 27.10 -8.83 24.46
N SER A 206 26.67 -7.79 25.16
CA SER A 206 27.45 -7.18 26.25
C SER A 206 27.39 -7.97 27.58
N ALA A 207 26.41 -8.89 27.74
CA ALA A 207 26.22 -9.66 28.98
C ALA A 207 27.28 -10.76 29.23
N GLY A 208 28.10 -11.13 28.25
CA GLY A 208 29.27 -11.98 28.39
C GLY A 208 29.04 -13.45 28.75
N ILE A 209 27.81 -13.98 28.59
CA ILE A 209 27.44 -15.39 28.83
C ILE A 209 27.45 -16.16 27.51
N PRO A 210 28.48 -16.92 27.12
CA PRO A 210 28.69 -17.30 25.72
C PRO A 210 27.60 -18.16 25.10
N VAL A 211 27.09 -19.18 25.78
CA VAL A 211 26.12 -20.11 25.19
C VAL A 211 24.69 -19.59 25.30
N VAL A 212 24.28 -19.09 26.46
CA VAL A 212 22.92 -18.61 26.71
C VAL A 212 22.64 -17.34 25.89
N SER A 213 23.62 -16.43 25.77
CA SER A 213 23.47 -15.22 24.98
C SER A 213 23.30 -15.51 23.47
N GLN A 214 23.99 -16.51 22.95
CA GLN A 214 23.81 -16.91 21.52
C GLN A 214 22.42 -17.46 21.25
N MET A 215 21.90 -18.32 22.13
CA MET A 215 20.51 -18.85 21.99
C MET A 215 19.48 -17.74 22.08
N LEU A 216 19.61 -16.83 23.07
CA LEU A 216 18.72 -15.69 23.23
C LEU A 216 18.83 -14.71 22.06
N TYR A 217 20.04 -14.50 21.53
CA TYR A 217 20.26 -13.68 20.33
C TYR A 217 19.47 -14.22 19.12
N LEU A 218 19.54 -15.55 18.85
CA LEU A 218 18.76 -16.18 17.79
C LEU A 218 17.26 -16.07 18.04
N LEU A 219 16.80 -16.22 19.29
CA LEU A 219 15.40 -16.08 19.66
C LEU A 219 14.87 -14.66 19.42
N VAL A 220 15.63 -13.64 19.84
CA VAL A 220 15.29 -12.23 19.62
C VAL A 220 15.30 -11.91 18.12
N GLY A 221 16.27 -12.43 17.36
CA GLY A 221 16.30 -12.31 15.90
C GLY A 221 15.09 -12.94 15.23
N ALA A 222 14.72 -14.16 15.63
CA ALA A 222 13.53 -14.84 15.13
C ALA A 222 12.23 -14.07 15.49
N PHE A 223 12.16 -13.53 16.71
CA PHE A 223 11.05 -12.67 17.13
C PHE A 223 10.96 -11.37 16.31
N MET A 224 12.10 -10.73 16.02
CA MET A 224 12.15 -9.55 15.15
C MET A 224 11.60 -9.86 13.76
N VAL A 225 12.06 -10.95 13.15
CA VAL A 225 11.56 -11.40 11.83
C VAL A 225 10.04 -11.68 11.89
N TYR A 226 9.58 -12.39 12.92
CA TYR A 226 8.15 -12.63 13.13
C TYR A 226 7.34 -11.33 13.20
N MET A 227 7.82 -10.33 13.95
CA MET A 227 7.12 -9.03 14.07
C MET A 227 7.11 -8.27 12.76
N ILE A 228 8.22 -8.26 12.01
CA ILE A 228 8.28 -7.64 10.68
C ILE A 228 7.26 -8.29 9.73
N VAL A 229 7.22 -9.61 9.68
CA VAL A 229 6.25 -10.35 8.84
C VAL A 229 4.81 -10.06 9.27
N ARG A 230 4.53 -10.04 10.58
CA ARG A 230 3.21 -9.73 11.12
C ARG A 230 2.75 -8.32 10.76
N LEU A 231 3.65 -7.32 10.85
CA LEU A 231 3.36 -5.94 10.46
C LEU A 231 3.14 -5.85 8.94
N PHE A 232 3.96 -6.53 8.14
CA PHE A 232 3.79 -6.59 6.69
C PHE A 232 2.40 -7.09 6.31
N ILE A 233 1.91 -8.17 6.95
CA ILE A 233 0.58 -8.71 6.72
C ILE A 233 -0.51 -7.68 7.04
N ASN A 234 -0.37 -6.96 8.16
CA ASN A 234 -1.38 -6.00 8.59
C ASN A 234 -1.40 -4.73 7.73
N PHE A 235 -0.26 -4.36 7.16
CA PHE A 235 -0.07 -3.11 6.43
C PHE A 235 0.11 -3.32 4.91
N LEU A 236 -0.30 -4.49 4.39
CA LEU A 236 -0.05 -4.87 2.99
C LEU A 236 -0.56 -3.83 1.99
N PHE A 237 -1.72 -3.23 2.22
CA PHE A 237 -2.42 -2.30 1.34
C PHE A 237 -2.51 -0.88 1.91
N TRP A 238 -1.67 -0.53 2.89
CA TRP A 238 -1.77 0.75 3.59
C TRP A 238 -1.66 1.97 2.65
N GLU A 239 -0.83 1.90 1.61
CA GLU A 239 -0.68 2.98 0.63
C GLU A 239 -1.96 3.19 -0.17
N GLN A 240 -2.60 2.09 -0.63
CA GLN A 240 -3.82 2.11 -1.42
C GLN A 240 -5.01 2.58 -0.58
N THR A 241 -5.17 2.02 0.62
CA THR A 241 -6.25 2.44 1.53
C THR A 241 -6.08 3.89 2.00
N ALA A 242 -4.85 4.37 2.20
CA ALA A 242 -4.58 5.77 2.49
C ALA A 242 -4.83 6.69 1.29
N ALA A 243 -4.54 6.27 0.05
CA ALA A 243 -4.72 7.08 -1.14
C ALA A 243 -6.21 7.20 -1.55
N PHE A 244 -6.96 6.08 -1.53
CA PHE A 244 -8.30 6.01 -2.11
C PHE A 244 -9.44 6.05 -1.09
N GLY A 245 -9.21 5.73 0.18
CA GLY A 245 -10.24 5.82 1.20
C GLY A 245 -10.54 7.28 1.59
N ASP A 246 -11.62 7.51 2.32
CA ASP A 246 -12.03 8.84 2.80
C ASP A 246 -11.92 9.00 4.32
N GLU A 247 -11.78 7.90 5.05
CA GLU A 247 -11.70 7.88 6.50
C GLU A 247 -10.26 8.06 7.03
N GLY A 248 -10.11 8.20 8.35
CA GLY A 248 -8.82 8.48 8.99
C GLY A 248 -7.78 7.36 8.89
N ALA A 249 -6.54 7.63 9.32
CA ALA A 249 -5.40 6.72 9.21
C ALA A 249 -5.63 5.35 9.85
N LEU A 250 -6.25 5.28 11.04
CA LEU A 250 -6.51 4.01 11.72
C LEU A 250 -7.51 3.14 10.98
N PHE A 251 -8.51 3.76 10.35
CA PHE A 251 -9.47 3.04 9.52
C PHE A 251 -8.81 2.48 8.26
N ALA A 252 -7.98 3.28 7.59
CA ALA A 252 -7.20 2.83 6.44
C ALA A 252 -6.34 1.59 6.76
N LEU A 253 -5.72 1.55 7.95
CA LEU A 253 -4.94 0.38 8.39
C LEU A 253 -5.81 -0.83 8.73
N ARG A 254 -7.01 -0.61 9.26
CA ARG A 254 -7.99 -1.68 9.51
C ARG A 254 -8.48 -2.28 8.20
N GLU A 255 -8.87 -1.46 7.23
CA GLU A 255 -9.25 -1.89 5.88
C GLU A 255 -8.11 -2.66 5.20
N SER A 256 -6.86 -2.16 5.28
CA SER A 256 -5.67 -2.85 4.77
C SER A 256 -5.53 -4.27 5.32
N LYS A 257 -5.72 -4.44 6.63
CA LYS A 257 -5.65 -5.75 7.31
C LYS A 257 -6.77 -6.68 6.88
N GLU A 258 -7.99 -6.18 6.71
CA GLU A 258 -9.16 -6.95 6.28
C GLU A 258 -8.99 -7.44 4.84
N LEU A 259 -8.55 -6.56 3.93
CA LEU A 259 -8.25 -6.90 2.55
C LEU A 259 -7.10 -7.91 2.42
N ALA A 260 -6.05 -7.78 3.23
CA ALA A 260 -4.93 -8.73 3.21
C ALA A 260 -5.34 -10.15 3.62
N ARG A 261 -6.38 -10.28 4.45
CA ARG A 261 -6.88 -11.55 4.98
C ARG A 261 -8.14 -12.05 4.31
N CYS A 262 -8.64 -11.36 3.28
CA CYS A 262 -9.82 -11.80 2.58
C CYS A 262 -9.59 -13.16 1.89
N ALA A 263 -10.69 -13.88 1.61
CA ALA A 263 -10.72 -15.19 0.97
C ALA A 263 -9.93 -16.29 1.73
N PRO A 264 -10.24 -16.57 3.01
CA PRO A 264 -9.54 -17.60 3.80
C PRO A 264 -9.67 -19.01 3.22
N ASP A 265 -10.76 -19.28 2.46
CA ASP A 265 -11.05 -20.58 1.84
C ASP A 265 -10.37 -20.77 0.49
N ALA A 266 -9.77 -19.72 -0.09
CA ALA A 266 -9.04 -19.82 -1.33
C ALA A 266 -7.72 -20.62 -1.15
N PRO A 267 -7.22 -21.29 -2.22
CA PRO A 267 -5.90 -21.89 -2.22
C PRO A 267 -4.83 -20.89 -1.75
N ARG A 268 -3.82 -21.34 -1.00
CA ARG A 268 -2.79 -20.47 -0.41
C ARG A 268 -2.19 -19.46 -1.39
N LEU A 269 -1.83 -19.92 -2.59
CA LEU A 269 -1.23 -19.08 -3.64
C LEU A 269 -2.21 -18.04 -4.24
N ASP A 270 -3.51 -18.21 -4.02
CA ASP A 270 -4.53 -17.31 -4.51
C ASP A 270 -4.95 -16.26 -3.48
N ARG A 271 -4.51 -16.38 -2.23
CA ARG A 271 -4.78 -15.38 -1.20
C ARG A 271 -3.96 -14.12 -1.44
N PRO A 272 -4.54 -12.92 -1.27
CA PRO A 272 -3.84 -11.65 -1.49
C PRO A 272 -2.52 -11.54 -0.74
N LEU A 273 -2.49 -12.07 0.50
CA LEU A 273 -1.30 -12.10 1.33
C LEU A 273 -0.12 -12.80 0.65
N TYR A 274 -0.31 -14.07 0.21
CA TYR A 274 0.79 -14.82 -0.41
C TYR A 274 1.22 -14.22 -1.74
N ARG A 275 0.28 -13.69 -2.51
CA ARG A 275 0.57 -12.95 -3.75
C ARG A 275 1.39 -11.69 -3.46
N GLY A 276 1.03 -10.93 -2.42
CA GLY A 276 1.80 -9.76 -1.98
C GLY A 276 3.23 -10.12 -1.58
N VAL A 277 3.42 -11.21 -0.81
CA VAL A 277 4.76 -11.72 -0.45
C VAL A 277 5.56 -12.11 -1.69
N ILE A 278 4.96 -12.85 -2.63
CA ILE A 278 5.63 -13.24 -3.88
C ILE A 278 6.04 -12.02 -4.71
N MET A 279 5.19 -10.98 -4.76
CA MET A 279 5.50 -9.73 -5.47
C MET A 279 6.67 -8.99 -4.84
N VAL A 280 6.69 -8.87 -3.50
CA VAL A 280 7.82 -8.24 -2.79
C VAL A 280 9.11 -9.02 -3.00
N LEU A 281 9.07 -10.35 -2.85
CA LEU A 281 10.25 -11.19 -3.06
C LEU A 281 10.73 -11.11 -4.50
N GLY A 282 9.82 -11.18 -5.48
CA GLY A 282 10.15 -11.04 -6.90
C GLY A 282 10.77 -9.68 -7.22
N TRP A 283 10.21 -8.60 -6.63
CA TRP A 283 10.76 -7.26 -6.78
C TRP A 283 12.15 -7.13 -6.12
N LEU A 284 12.34 -7.69 -4.92
CA LEU A 284 13.65 -7.68 -4.23
C LEU A 284 14.70 -8.45 -5.05
N VAL A 285 14.35 -9.61 -5.59
CA VAL A 285 15.24 -10.39 -6.46
C VAL A 285 15.58 -9.60 -7.73
N LEU A 286 14.60 -8.98 -8.37
CA LEU A 286 14.81 -8.13 -9.55
C LEU A 286 15.74 -6.95 -9.21
N LEU A 287 15.46 -6.25 -8.11
CA LEU A 287 16.28 -5.13 -7.64
C LEU A 287 17.72 -5.58 -7.40
N LEU A 288 17.92 -6.70 -6.69
CA LEU A 288 19.24 -7.25 -6.39
C LEU A 288 19.98 -7.64 -7.67
N LEU A 289 19.33 -8.32 -8.61
CA LEU A 289 19.93 -8.72 -9.87
C LEU A 289 20.35 -7.50 -10.71
N VAL A 290 19.51 -6.47 -10.80
CA VAL A 290 19.83 -5.24 -11.54
C VAL A 290 20.94 -4.47 -10.85
N LEU A 291 20.92 -4.34 -9.52
CA LEU A 291 21.99 -3.71 -8.77
C LEU A 291 23.30 -4.49 -8.93
N MET A 292 23.29 -5.82 -8.86
CA MET A 292 24.47 -6.64 -9.10
C MET A 292 25.00 -6.45 -10.52
N ALA A 293 24.13 -6.45 -11.54
CA ALA A 293 24.53 -6.27 -12.92
C ALA A 293 25.19 -4.89 -13.16
N VAL A 294 24.80 -3.87 -12.40
CA VAL A 294 25.37 -2.51 -12.48
C VAL A 294 26.65 -2.39 -11.63
N GLN A 295 26.62 -2.89 -10.41
CA GLN A 295 27.71 -2.71 -9.45
C GLN A 295 28.90 -3.64 -9.70
N PHE A 296 28.64 -4.86 -10.17
CA PHE A 296 29.69 -5.86 -10.39
C PHE A 296 30.74 -5.42 -11.41
N PRO A 297 30.40 -4.86 -12.59
CA PRO A 297 31.40 -4.31 -13.52
C PRO A 297 32.24 -3.19 -12.91
N LEU A 298 31.61 -2.29 -12.16
CA LEU A 298 32.32 -1.19 -11.47
C LEU A 298 33.30 -1.72 -10.41
N MET A 299 32.90 -2.77 -9.70
CA MET A 299 33.75 -3.46 -8.74
C MET A 299 34.94 -4.15 -9.44
N LEU A 300 34.72 -4.82 -10.59
CA LEU A 300 35.78 -5.45 -11.38
C LEU A 300 36.81 -4.42 -11.87
N VAL A 301 36.35 -3.26 -12.36
CA VAL A 301 37.26 -2.17 -12.75
C VAL A 301 38.09 -1.70 -11.56
N ARG A 302 37.51 -1.63 -10.37
CA ARG A 302 38.18 -1.20 -9.14
C ARG A 302 39.20 -2.21 -8.63
N LEU A 303 38.91 -3.51 -8.79
CA LEU A 303 39.80 -4.61 -8.39
C LEU A 303 40.82 -5.00 -9.47
N GLY A 304 40.75 -4.41 -10.66
CA GLY A 304 41.57 -4.79 -11.81
C GLY A 304 43.08 -4.60 -11.65
N GLY A 305 43.56 -4.13 -10.52
CA GLY A 305 44.99 -4.07 -10.20
C GLY A 305 45.38 -4.84 -8.91
N VAL A 306 44.41 -5.64 -8.38
CA VAL A 306 44.61 -6.34 -7.11
C VAL A 306 44.97 -7.80 -7.38
N GLU A 307 46.23 -8.14 -7.12
CA GLU A 307 46.76 -9.49 -7.35
C GLU A 307 46.71 -10.37 -6.08
N ASN A 308 46.66 -9.74 -4.89
CA ASN A 308 46.72 -10.44 -3.63
C ASN A 308 45.63 -10.00 -2.62
N PRO A 309 45.19 -10.89 -1.68
CA PRO A 309 44.19 -10.55 -0.67
C PRO A 309 44.58 -9.36 0.22
N GLU A 310 45.88 -9.15 0.44
CA GLU A 310 46.42 -8.02 1.23
C GLU A 310 46.23 -6.69 0.51
N GLN A 311 46.47 -6.63 -0.80
CA GLN A 311 46.16 -5.47 -1.64
C GLN A 311 44.68 -5.15 -1.65
N ALA A 312 43.80 -6.17 -1.65
CA ALA A 312 42.35 -6.00 -1.52
C ALA A 312 41.97 -5.35 -0.17
N ARG A 313 42.59 -5.80 0.92
CA ARG A 313 42.40 -5.18 2.25
C ARG A 313 42.87 -3.71 2.29
N VAL A 314 44.08 -3.43 1.80
CA VAL A 314 44.60 -2.06 1.73
C VAL A 314 43.71 -1.16 0.88
N LEU A 315 43.21 -1.67 -0.25
CA LEU A 315 42.25 -0.94 -1.10
C LEU A 315 40.95 -0.65 -0.33
N MET A 316 40.35 -1.64 0.34
CA MET A 316 39.16 -1.49 1.16
C MET A 316 39.34 -0.48 2.28
N ASP A 317 40.47 -0.55 2.99
CA ASP A 317 40.82 0.41 4.06
C ASP A 317 41.00 1.82 3.50
N THR A 318 41.64 1.96 2.35
CA THR A 318 41.80 3.25 1.67
C THR A 318 40.48 3.84 1.27
N LEU A 319 39.58 3.03 0.72
CA LEU A 319 38.22 3.44 0.33
C LEU A 319 37.37 3.81 1.55
N SER A 320 37.50 3.08 2.66
CA SER A 320 36.76 3.37 3.90
C SER A 320 37.21 4.66 4.56
N GLN A 321 38.50 5.04 4.37
CA GLN A 321 39.13 6.25 4.94
C GLN A 321 39.09 7.45 3.97
N ALA A 322 38.69 7.24 2.71
CA ALA A 322 38.63 8.30 1.71
C ALA A 322 37.61 9.38 2.12
N LYS A 323 38.08 10.60 2.34
CA LYS A 323 37.25 11.77 2.70
C LYS A 323 36.42 12.27 1.51
N THR A 324 36.91 12.06 0.29
CA THR A 324 36.23 12.46 -0.94
C THR A 324 35.92 11.23 -1.79
N PRO A 325 34.71 11.10 -2.32
CA PRO A 325 34.38 9.99 -3.19
C PRO A 325 35.13 10.12 -4.52
N ASP A 326 35.62 9.00 -5.05
CA ASP A 326 36.20 8.93 -6.38
C ASP A 326 35.11 8.86 -7.48
N ALA A 327 35.51 9.03 -8.73
CA ALA A 327 34.57 9.04 -9.86
C ALA A 327 33.76 7.73 -10.00
N LEU A 328 34.37 6.57 -9.68
CA LEU A 328 33.70 5.28 -9.72
C LEU A 328 32.67 5.15 -8.59
N MET A 329 32.94 5.68 -7.42
CA MET A 329 31.99 5.70 -6.30
C MET A 329 30.79 6.60 -6.64
N ILE A 330 31.05 7.77 -7.23
CA ILE A 330 30.00 8.67 -7.71
C ILE A 330 29.12 7.96 -8.75
N ALA A 331 29.74 7.33 -9.74
CA ALA A 331 29.01 6.59 -10.78
C ALA A 331 28.20 5.46 -10.19
N SER A 332 28.72 4.71 -9.22
CA SER A 332 28.03 3.65 -8.49
C SER A 332 26.77 4.17 -7.77
N ASP A 333 26.93 5.26 -7.01
CA ASP A 333 25.82 5.85 -6.24
C ASP A 333 24.73 6.42 -7.17
N VAL A 334 25.11 7.10 -8.24
CA VAL A 334 24.18 7.62 -9.26
C VAL A 334 23.42 6.49 -9.94
N LEU A 335 24.13 5.44 -10.37
CA LEU A 335 23.49 4.30 -11.05
C LEU A 335 22.57 3.54 -10.10
N ALA A 336 22.95 3.36 -8.83
CA ALA A 336 22.07 2.76 -7.83
C ALA A 336 20.81 3.60 -7.57
N ALA A 337 20.94 4.92 -7.51
CA ALA A 337 19.82 5.84 -7.37
C ALA A 337 18.87 5.76 -8.59
N LEU A 338 19.41 5.69 -9.82
CA LEU A 338 18.62 5.53 -11.05
C LEU A 338 17.89 4.19 -11.08
N VAL A 339 18.55 3.10 -10.69
CA VAL A 339 17.89 1.77 -10.59
C VAL A 339 16.71 1.82 -9.62
N ASN A 340 16.90 2.38 -8.44
CA ASN A 340 15.82 2.54 -7.46
C ASN A 340 14.69 3.43 -7.98
N LEU A 341 15.00 4.56 -8.63
CA LEU A 341 14.03 5.47 -9.20
C LEU A 341 13.15 4.77 -10.26
N ILE A 342 13.74 3.93 -11.10
CA ILE A 342 13.04 3.21 -12.17
C ILE A 342 12.22 2.03 -11.62
N LEU A 343 12.77 1.26 -10.67
CA LEU A 343 12.12 0.03 -10.21
C LEU A 343 11.07 0.24 -9.10
N ARG A 344 11.18 1.34 -8.34
CA ARG A 344 10.25 1.63 -7.23
C ARG A 344 8.78 1.70 -7.65
N PRO A 345 8.37 2.34 -8.77
CA PRO A 345 6.98 2.37 -9.18
C PRO A 345 6.39 0.99 -9.49
N LEU A 346 7.20 0.02 -9.95
CA LEU A 346 6.72 -1.33 -10.26
C LEU A 346 6.08 -2.00 -9.05
N LEU A 347 6.66 -1.84 -7.85
CA LEU A 347 6.10 -2.38 -6.63
C LEU A 347 4.76 -1.70 -6.29
N ALA A 348 4.72 -0.36 -6.34
CA ALA A 348 3.49 0.41 -6.05
C ALA A 348 2.34 0.03 -7.00
N ILE A 349 2.63 -0.12 -8.30
CA ILE A 349 1.65 -0.56 -9.32
C ILE A 349 1.17 -1.98 -9.04
N SER A 350 2.08 -2.91 -8.74
CA SER A 350 1.74 -4.31 -8.45
C SER A 350 0.77 -4.40 -7.28
N PHE A 351 1.02 -3.63 -6.22
CA PHE A 351 0.14 -3.58 -5.04
C PHE A 351 -1.20 -2.93 -5.33
N LEU A 352 -1.27 -1.92 -6.23
CA LEU A 352 -2.55 -1.35 -6.64
C LEU A 352 -3.40 -2.37 -7.39
N VAL A 353 -2.81 -3.10 -8.34
CA VAL A 353 -3.53 -4.14 -9.09
C VAL A 353 -4.00 -5.25 -8.16
N LEU A 354 -3.17 -5.66 -7.19
CA LEU A 354 -3.52 -6.66 -6.17
C LEU A 354 -4.62 -6.14 -5.22
N TYR A 355 -4.62 -4.86 -4.88
CA TYR A 355 -5.65 -4.22 -4.07
C TYR A 355 -7.03 -4.30 -4.74
N TYR A 356 -7.11 -4.02 -6.04
CA TYR A 356 -8.37 -4.17 -6.79
C TYR A 356 -8.80 -5.64 -6.93
N ASP A 357 -7.87 -6.59 -7.09
CA ASP A 357 -8.17 -8.03 -7.02
C ASP A 357 -8.73 -8.43 -5.64
N ALA A 358 -8.15 -7.90 -4.55
CA ALA A 358 -8.63 -8.16 -3.20
C ALA A 358 -10.03 -7.57 -2.94
N LYS A 359 -10.29 -6.33 -3.40
CA LYS A 359 -11.65 -5.72 -3.33
C LYS A 359 -12.69 -6.53 -4.09
N ALA A 360 -12.36 -7.03 -5.29
CA ALA A 360 -13.25 -7.89 -6.05
C ALA A 360 -13.61 -9.20 -5.32
N ARG A 361 -12.70 -9.72 -4.51
CA ARG A 361 -12.94 -10.94 -3.71
C ARG A 361 -13.87 -10.68 -2.52
N VAL A 362 -13.74 -9.52 -1.87
CA VAL A 362 -14.63 -9.10 -0.77
C VAL A 362 -16.05 -8.86 -1.29
N GLY A 363 -16.21 -8.13 -2.40
CA GLY A 363 -17.52 -7.84 -2.99
C GLY A 363 -18.31 -9.10 -3.38
N THR A 364 -17.63 -10.14 -3.86
CA THR A 364 -18.30 -11.42 -4.19
C THR A 364 -18.69 -12.26 -2.97
N LEU A 365 -18.05 -12.07 -1.82
CA LEU A 365 -18.41 -12.74 -0.56
C LEU A 365 -19.62 -12.08 0.10
N GLY A 366 -19.78 -10.76 -0.04
CA GLY A 366 -20.95 -10.01 0.46
C GLY A 366 -22.25 -10.28 -0.31
N GLY A 367 -22.16 -10.60 -1.61
CA GLY A 367 -23.32 -10.93 -2.44
C GLY A 367 -23.84 -12.37 -2.29
N SER A 368 -23.08 -13.27 -1.67
CA SER A 368 -23.45 -14.69 -1.50
C SER A 368 -24.09 -15.02 -0.13
N SER A 369 -24.24 -14.05 0.75
CA SER A 369 -24.76 -14.27 2.11
C SER A 369 -26.18 -13.79 2.34
N ALA A 370 -27.00 -13.61 1.28
CA ALA A 370 -28.45 -13.66 1.44
C ALA A 370 -28.82 -15.15 1.58
N PRO A 371 -29.29 -15.64 2.76
CA PRO A 371 -29.80 -16.99 2.84
C PRO A 371 -31.02 -17.07 1.93
N PRO A 372 -31.22 -18.20 1.22
CA PRO A 372 -32.46 -18.38 0.47
C PRO A 372 -33.61 -18.31 1.47
N LEU A 373 -34.50 -17.34 1.26
CA LEU A 373 -35.81 -17.29 1.92
C LEU A 373 -36.69 -18.39 1.33
N ASP A 374 -36.31 -19.66 1.58
CA ASP A 374 -37.19 -20.78 1.29
C ASP A 374 -36.85 -21.93 2.26
N ALA A 375 -37.60 -21.99 3.30
CA ALA A 375 -38.06 -23.23 3.93
C ALA A 375 -38.75 -22.96 5.27
N LYS A 376 -40.02 -22.54 5.28
CA LYS A 376 -41.07 -23.23 6.06
C LYS A 376 -42.40 -22.55 5.86
#